data_9cfb3e8d2384433da461da0d657904ba
#
_entry.id   9cfb3e8d2384433da461da0d657904ba
#
_cell.length_a   1.000
_cell.length_b   1.000
_cell.length_c   1.000
_cell.angle_alpha   90.00
_cell.angle_beta   90.00
_cell.angle_gamma   90.00
#
_symmetry.space_group_name_H-M   'P 1'
#
loop_
_entity.id
_entity.type
_entity.pdbx_description
1 polymer ?
#
loop_
_entity_poly.entity_id
_entity_poly.type
_entity_poly.pdbx_seq_one_letter_code
_entity_poly.pdbx_strand_id
1 'polypeptide(L)'
;KVVNRMLELGMLIDVAHCTPKARSEIYEIVGSRKNCLLASHTGAFEINRDPYNLEDWELKWFADHDCVTGIIFMNYWLSPVDSPLGLKYIEQTISHIRDVAGANVLGIGTDFDGFTDPPDEITDMSEIPRITRYLYSLKRYSDEEIEGFLGKNSIQLLMNGWGK
;
A
#
# COMPACT_ATOMS: atom_id res chain seq x y z
N LYS A 1 2.84 -17.24 -17.68
CA LYS A 1 4.09 -17.22 -18.49
C LYS A 1 4.90 -15.95 -18.21
N VAL A 2 4.30 -14.73 -18.34
CA VAL A 2 4.99 -13.46 -18.05
C VAL A 2 5.42 -13.38 -16.59
N VAL A 3 4.50 -13.58 -15.63
CA VAL A 3 4.76 -13.54 -14.18
C VAL A 3 5.91 -14.49 -13.80
N ASN A 4 5.91 -15.73 -14.30
CA ASN A 4 7.00 -16.67 -14.05
C ASN A 4 8.35 -16.13 -14.54
N ARG A 5 8.37 -15.48 -15.70
CA ARG A 5 9.60 -14.90 -16.22
C ARG A 5 10.08 -13.71 -15.41
N MET A 6 9.17 -12.89 -14.90
CA MET A 6 9.52 -11.80 -13.97
C MET A 6 10.17 -12.35 -12.69
N LEU A 7 9.56 -13.39 -12.10
CA LEU A 7 10.12 -14.06 -10.91
C LEU A 7 11.51 -14.65 -11.16
N GLU A 8 11.71 -15.31 -12.31
CA GLU A 8 13.03 -15.86 -12.72
C GLU A 8 14.10 -14.78 -12.87
N LEU A 9 13.70 -13.56 -13.23
CA LEU A 9 14.61 -12.42 -13.41
C LEU A 9 14.82 -11.62 -12.10
N GLY A 10 14.21 -12.02 -10.99
CA GLY A 10 14.25 -11.28 -9.73
C GLY A 10 13.56 -9.91 -9.82
N MET A 11 12.54 -9.79 -10.67
CA MET A 11 11.75 -8.56 -10.75
C MET A 11 10.67 -8.57 -9.67
N LEU A 12 10.47 -7.43 -9.03
CA LEU A 12 9.28 -7.21 -8.21
C LEU A 12 8.05 -7.03 -9.12
N ILE A 13 6.97 -7.69 -8.75
CA ILE A 13 5.70 -7.63 -9.49
C ILE A 13 4.78 -6.65 -8.80
N ASP A 14 4.38 -5.60 -9.50
CA ASP A 14 3.39 -4.65 -9.02
C ASP A 14 1.99 -5.12 -9.39
N VAL A 15 1.09 -5.17 -8.40
CA VAL A 15 -0.31 -5.57 -8.59
C VAL A 15 -1.29 -4.40 -8.54
N ALA A 16 -0.80 -3.15 -8.39
CA ALA A 16 -1.65 -1.97 -8.55
C ALA A 16 -2.36 -1.99 -9.91
N HIS A 17 -3.62 -1.55 -9.95
CA HIS A 17 -4.51 -1.61 -11.12
C HIS A 17 -4.84 -3.01 -11.66
N CYS A 18 -4.34 -4.08 -11.04
CA CYS A 18 -4.78 -5.43 -11.40
C CYS A 18 -6.22 -5.68 -10.94
N THR A 19 -7.02 -6.34 -11.77
CA THR A 19 -8.35 -6.80 -11.35
C THR A 19 -8.21 -7.84 -10.23
N PRO A 20 -9.23 -8.04 -9.35
CA PRO A 20 -9.19 -9.05 -8.30
C PRO A 20 -8.84 -10.45 -8.82
N LYS A 21 -9.39 -10.83 -9.99
CA LYS A 21 -9.06 -12.10 -10.65
C LYS A 21 -7.59 -12.19 -11.04
N ALA A 22 -7.02 -11.14 -11.63
CA ALA A 22 -5.62 -11.13 -12.03
C ALA A 22 -4.70 -11.21 -10.80
N ARG A 23 -5.03 -10.52 -9.70
CA ARG A 23 -4.28 -10.59 -8.43
C ARG A 23 -4.28 -12.02 -7.89
N SER A 24 -5.46 -12.67 -7.81
CA SER A 24 -5.59 -14.05 -7.34
C SER A 24 -4.72 -15.02 -8.15
N GLU A 25 -4.76 -14.92 -9.49
CA GLU A 25 -3.92 -15.74 -10.38
C GLU A 25 -2.41 -15.48 -10.18
N ILE A 26 -2.03 -14.22 -9.90
CA ILE A 26 -0.63 -13.88 -9.59
C ILE A 26 -0.22 -14.51 -8.26
N TYR A 27 -1.04 -14.42 -7.20
CA TYR A 27 -0.75 -15.02 -5.90
C TYR A 27 -0.58 -16.54 -5.99
N GLU A 28 -1.42 -17.23 -6.78
CA GLU A 28 -1.27 -18.66 -7.05
C GLU A 28 0.07 -19.00 -7.72
N ILE A 29 0.50 -18.17 -8.70
CA ILE A 29 1.78 -18.37 -9.39
C ILE A 29 2.97 -18.09 -8.46
N VAL A 30 2.88 -17.08 -7.62
CA VAL A 30 3.90 -16.70 -6.64
C VAL A 30 4.06 -17.83 -5.61
N GLY A 31 2.94 -18.42 -5.16
CA GLY A 31 2.95 -19.50 -4.16
C GLY A 31 3.56 -19.04 -2.85
N SER A 32 4.55 -19.74 -2.34
CA SER A 32 5.20 -19.45 -1.05
C SER A 32 6.42 -18.50 -1.14
N ARG A 33 6.67 -17.90 -2.30
CA ARG A 33 7.80 -16.98 -2.45
C ARG A 33 7.56 -15.69 -1.68
N LYS A 34 8.62 -15.16 -1.08
CA LYS A 34 8.59 -13.94 -0.28
C LYS A 34 9.29 -12.78 -0.99
N ASN A 35 8.95 -11.55 -0.59
CA ASN A 35 9.60 -10.32 -1.07
C ASN A 35 9.58 -10.15 -2.60
N CYS A 36 8.55 -10.62 -3.29
CA CYS A 36 8.49 -10.57 -4.75
C CYS A 36 7.32 -9.78 -5.33
N LEU A 37 6.42 -9.30 -4.47
CA LEU A 37 5.28 -8.46 -4.86
C LEU A 37 5.24 -7.15 -4.11
N LEU A 38 4.61 -6.16 -4.75
CA LEU A 38 4.12 -4.95 -4.11
C LEU A 38 2.77 -4.55 -4.74
N ALA A 39 2.00 -3.76 -4.02
CA ALA A 39 1.00 -2.89 -4.60
C ALA A 39 1.53 -1.47 -4.46
N SER A 40 2.01 -0.87 -5.54
CA SER A 40 2.69 0.43 -5.48
C SER A 40 1.80 1.54 -4.94
N HIS A 41 0.49 1.46 -5.22
CA HIS A 41 -0.51 2.39 -4.73
C HIS A 41 -1.88 1.72 -4.70
N THR A 42 -2.54 1.74 -3.54
CA THR A 42 -3.88 1.16 -3.33
C THR A 42 -4.50 1.66 -2.03
N GLY A 43 -5.78 1.38 -1.83
CA GLY A 43 -6.49 1.53 -0.56
C GLY A 43 -6.86 0.17 0.04
N ALA A 44 -7.77 0.19 1.02
CA ALA A 44 -8.37 -0.99 1.64
C ALA A 44 -9.83 -1.14 1.20
N PHE A 45 -10.18 -2.31 0.67
CA PHE A 45 -11.53 -2.59 0.16
C PHE A 45 -12.62 -2.43 1.24
N GLU A 46 -12.33 -2.79 2.49
CA GLU A 46 -13.29 -2.64 3.58
C GLU A 46 -13.54 -1.18 3.99
N ILE A 47 -12.64 -0.26 3.65
CA ILE A 47 -12.84 1.19 3.82
C ILE A 47 -13.61 1.76 2.64
N ASN A 48 -13.20 1.42 1.43
CA ASN A 48 -13.89 1.81 0.20
C ASN A 48 -13.92 0.63 -0.79
N ARG A 49 -15.10 0.16 -1.11
CA ARG A 49 -15.33 -1.02 -1.96
C ARG A 49 -15.06 -0.78 -3.45
N ASP A 50 -13.89 -0.21 -3.73
CA ASP A 50 -13.36 -0.14 -5.08
C ASP A 50 -12.63 -1.45 -5.41
N PRO A 51 -12.87 -2.08 -6.58
CA PRO A 51 -12.25 -3.36 -6.93
C PRO A 51 -10.73 -3.32 -7.08
N TYR A 52 -10.12 -2.15 -7.19
CA TYR A 52 -8.67 -1.98 -7.21
C TYR A 52 -8.05 -1.93 -5.82
N ASN A 53 -8.85 -1.68 -4.78
CA ASN A 53 -8.40 -1.78 -3.39
C ASN A 53 -8.22 -3.25 -2.97
N LEU A 54 -7.28 -3.49 -2.04
CA LEU A 54 -6.98 -4.83 -1.54
C LEU A 54 -8.00 -5.25 -0.49
N GLU A 55 -8.51 -6.48 -0.59
CA GLU A 55 -9.34 -7.10 0.43
C GLU A 55 -8.50 -7.54 1.65
N ASP A 56 -9.13 -7.74 2.81
CA ASP A 56 -8.46 -8.13 4.05
C ASP A 56 -7.65 -9.43 3.94
N TRP A 57 -8.13 -10.40 3.15
CA TRP A 57 -7.39 -11.63 2.92
C TRP A 57 -6.13 -11.39 2.06
N GLU A 58 -6.16 -10.44 1.13
CA GLU A 58 -5.00 -10.06 0.32
C GLU A 58 -3.96 -9.34 1.19
N LEU A 59 -4.39 -8.46 2.08
CA LEU A 59 -3.52 -7.78 3.04
C LEU A 59 -2.79 -8.77 3.95
N LYS A 60 -3.49 -9.79 4.46
CA LYS A 60 -2.89 -10.89 5.23
C LYS A 60 -1.91 -11.70 4.40
N TRP A 61 -2.27 -11.99 3.14
CA TRP A 61 -1.37 -12.65 2.21
C TRP A 61 -0.08 -11.85 2.00
N PHE A 62 -0.18 -10.52 1.87
CA PHE A 62 0.97 -9.61 1.78
C PHE A 62 1.87 -9.71 3.01
N ALA A 63 1.29 -9.75 4.21
CA ALA A 63 2.04 -9.91 5.45
C ALA A 63 2.79 -11.25 5.51
N ASP A 64 2.11 -12.34 5.16
CA ASP A 64 2.70 -13.70 5.18
C ASP A 64 3.84 -13.86 4.17
N HIS A 65 3.88 -13.02 3.12
CA HIS A 65 4.86 -13.07 2.03
C HIS A 65 5.88 -11.93 2.06
N ASP A 66 5.95 -11.16 3.15
CA ASP A 66 6.85 -10.01 3.33
C ASP A 66 6.76 -9.00 2.17
N CYS A 67 5.54 -8.73 1.71
CA CYS A 67 5.19 -7.79 0.66
C CYS A 67 4.76 -6.44 1.22
N VAL A 68 4.74 -5.38 0.40
CA VAL A 68 4.39 -4.02 0.82
C VAL A 68 3.27 -3.46 -0.04
N THR A 69 2.34 -2.78 0.61
CA THR A 69 1.28 -2.00 -0.04
C THR A 69 1.49 -0.50 0.22
N GLY A 70 1.63 0.27 -0.85
CA GLY A 70 1.66 1.72 -0.81
C GLY A 70 0.26 2.30 -0.69
N ILE A 71 0.03 3.16 0.30
CA ILE A 71 -1.26 3.83 0.45
C ILE A 71 -1.37 4.94 -0.59
N ILE A 72 -2.39 4.86 -1.45
CA ILE A 72 -2.69 5.88 -2.44
C ILE A 72 -3.20 7.16 -1.77
N PHE A 73 -2.86 8.33 -2.34
CA PHE A 73 -3.37 9.64 -1.87
C PHE A 73 -4.38 10.20 -2.85
N MET A 74 -5.37 9.39 -3.18
CA MET A 74 -6.45 9.75 -4.10
C MET A 74 -7.80 9.62 -3.38
N ASN A 75 -8.56 10.71 -3.30
CA ASN A 75 -9.78 10.81 -2.50
C ASN A 75 -10.77 9.69 -2.79
N TYR A 76 -11.15 9.46 -4.02
CA TYR A 76 -12.20 8.49 -4.34
C TYR A 76 -11.77 7.01 -4.20
N TRP A 77 -10.46 6.72 -4.01
CA TRP A 77 -10.00 5.38 -3.62
C TRP A 77 -9.90 5.22 -2.10
N LEU A 78 -9.73 6.33 -1.38
CA LEU A 78 -9.65 6.30 0.08
C LEU A 78 -11.02 6.29 0.76
N SER A 79 -12.04 6.87 0.12
CA SER A 79 -13.37 6.98 0.75
C SER A 79 -14.50 6.93 -0.29
N PRO A 80 -15.64 6.30 0.07
CA PRO A 80 -16.82 6.24 -0.78
C PRO A 80 -17.66 7.54 -0.76
N VAL A 81 -17.23 8.57 -0.03
CA VAL A 81 -18.02 9.80 0.15
C VAL A 81 -17.39 10.98 -0.61
N ASP A 82 -18.23 11.74 -1.31
CA ASP A 82 -17.87 13.00 -1.93
C ASP A 82 -17.79 14.11 -0.87
N SER A 83 -16.70 14.17 -0.15
CA SER A 83 -16.50 15.21 0.85
C SER A 83 -15.01 15.58 0.90
N PRO A 84 -14.67 16.77 1.40
CA PRO A 84 -13.26 17.13 1.61
C PRO A 84 -12.56 16.04 2.40
N LEU A 85 -11.65 15.33 1.74
CA LEU A 85 -10.93 14.20 2.29
C LEU A 85 -9.50 14.63 2.55
N GLY A 86 -9.04 14.36 3.74
CA GLY A 86 -7.72 14.77 4.16
C GLY A 86 -6.96 13.65 4.86
N LEU A 87 -5.98 14.02 5.65
CA LEU A 87 -5.12 13.14 6.45
C LEU A 87 -5.88 12.07 7.22
N LYS A 88 -7.10 12.37 7.66
CA LYS A 88 -7.96 11.44 8.39
C LYS A 88 -8.24 10.16 7.58
N TYR A 89 -8.50 10.26 6.29
CA TYR A 89 -8.84 9.11 5.46
C TYR A 89 -7.61 8.28 5.07
N ILE A 90 -6.48 8.94 4.84
CA ILE A 90 -5.19 8.26 4.72
C ILE A 90 -4.94 7.45 5.99
N GLU A 91 -5.13 8.07 7.14
CA GLU A 91 -4.90 7.44 8.44
C GLU A 91 -5.90 6.30 8.73
N GLN A 92 -7.16 6.43 8.34
CA GLN A 92 -8.13 5.34 8.47
C GLN A 92 -7.67 4.09 7.68
N THR A 93 -7.15 4.28 6.48
CA THR A 93 -6.60 3.19 5.67
C THR A 93 -5.35 2.59 6.33
N ILE A 94 -4.43 3.42 6.82
CA ILE A 94 -3.25 2.97 7.57
C ILE A 94 -3.65 2.15 8.79
N SER A 95 -4.61 2.66 9.59
CA SER A 95 -5.08 1.99 10.81
C SER A 95 -5.71 0.63 10.49
N HIS A 96 -6.58 0.59 9.48
CA HIS A 96 -7.24 -0.65 9.07
C HIS A 96 -6.22 -1.70 8.63
N ILE A 97 -5.30 -1.35 7.73
CA ILE A 97 -4.29 -2.28 7.23
C ILE A 97 -3.36 -2.75 8.35
N ARG A 98 -2.94 -1.84 9.25
CA ARG A 98 -2.15 -2.21 10.44
C ARG A 98 -2.88 -3.22 11.32
N ASP A 99 -4.17 -3.01 11.56
CA ASP A 99 -4.96 -3.87 12.45
C ASP A 99 -5.24 -5.25 11.81
N VAL A 100 -5.31 -5.34 10.48
CA VAL A 100 -5.56 -6.58 9.72
C VAL A 100 -4.29 -7.38 9.47
N ALA A 101 -3.20 -6.71 9.07
CA ALA A 101 -2.00 -7.33 8.51
C ALA A 101 -0.68 -6.93 9.20
N GLY A 102 -0.74 -5.99 10.15
CA GLY A 102 0.45 -5.45 10.80
C GLY A 102 1.06 -4.25 10.06
N ALA A 103 1.93 -3.52 10.75
CA ALA A 103 2.52 -2.30 10.20
C ALA A 103 3.59 -2.55 9.13
N ASN A 104 4.16 -3.76 9.05
CA ASN A 104 5.27 -4.07 8.14
C ASN A 104 4.86 -4.11 6.67
N VAL A 105 3.56 -4.23 6.37
CA VAL A 105 3.04 -4.21 5.00
C VAL A 105 2.80 -2.79 4.47
N LEU A 106 2.86 -1.77 5.33
CA LEU A 106 2.52 -0.39 4.99
C LEU A 106 3.67 0.33 4.28
N GLY A 107 3.33 1.11 3.26
CA GLY A 107 4.22 2.04 2.59
C GLY A 107 3.48 3.26 2.06
N ILE A 108 4.21 4.27 1.61
CA ILE A 108 3.65 5.41 0.87
C ILE A 108 3.61 5.06 -0.61
N GLY A 109 2.45 5.25 -1.23
CA GLY A 109 2.23 5.06 -2.66
C GLY A 109 1.33 6.16 -3.20
N THR A 110 1.76 7.42 -3.14
CA THR A 110 0.91 8.58 -3.36
C THR A 110 0.17 8.59 -4.69
N ASP A 111 0.82 8.11 -5.74
CA ASP A 111 0.37 8.21 -7.13
C ASP A 111 0.15 9.66 -7.58
N PHE A 112 0.85 10.62 -6.96
CA PHE A 112 0.82 12.02 -7.40
C PHE A 112 1.22 12.11 -8.88
N ASP A 113 0.57 13.05 -9.60
CA ASP A 113 0.62 13.20 -11.05
C ASP A 113 -0.10 12.11 -11.85
N GLY A 114 -0.51 11.00 -11.23
CA GLY A 114 -1.33 9.95 -11.86
C GLY A 114 -2.84 10.24 -11.83
N PHE A 115 -3.29 11.20 -11.04
CA PHE A 115 -4.71 11.57 -10.85
C PHE A 115 -4.86 13.09 -10.56
N THR A 116 -6.12 13.55 -10.43
CA THR A 116 -6.45 14.99 -10.31
C THR A 116 -7.13 15.39 -9.00
N ASP A 117 -7.32 14.46 -8.06
CA ASP A 117 -8.07 14.69 -6.82
C ASP A 117 -7.31 14.19 -5.59
N PRO A 118 -6.21 14.88 -5.20
CA PRO A 118 -5.46 14.56 -3.99
C PRO A 118 -6.24 14.94 -2.73
N PRO A 119 -5.87 14.41 -1.54
CA PRO A 119 -6.42 14.87 -0.26
C PRO A 119 -6.14 16.36 -0.03
N ASP A 120 -7.13 17.08 0.54
CA ASP A 120 -7.09 18.54 0.68
C ASP A 120 -5.87 19.08 1.43
N GLU A 121 -5.29 18.29 2.35
CA GLU A 121 -4.17 18.71 3.19
C GLU A 121 -2.81 18.24 2.68
N ILE A 122 -2.79 17.36 1.66
CA ILE A 122 -1.54 16.87 1.03
C ILE A 122 -1.77 16.78 -0.47
N THR A 123 -1.39 17.83 -1.18
CA THR A 123 -1.62 17.96 -2.63
C THR A 123 -0.40 17.61 -3.48
N ASP A 124 0.78 17.55 -2.86
CA ASP A 124 2.03 17.19 -3.52
C ASP A 124 3.08 16.62 -2.56
N MET A 125 4.21 16.17 -3.11
CA MET A 125 5.29 15.54 -2.35
C MET A 125 5.93 16.44 -1.29
N SER A 126 5.89 17.76 -1.43
CA SER A 126 6.48 18.67 -0.45
C SER A 126 5.70 18.68 0.88
N GLU A 127 4.47 18.20 0.86
CA GLU A 127 3.56 18.16 2.00
C GLU A 127 3.59 16.80 2.77
N ILE A 128 4.32 15.80 2.29
CA ILE A 128 4.50 14.51 3.00
C ILE A 128 4.85 14.67 4.49
N PRO A 129 5.68 15.65 4.93
CA PRO A 129 5.91 15.86 6.35
C PRO A 129 4.65 16.14 7.18
N ARG A 130 3.52 16.52 6.56
CA ARG A 130 2.25 16.71 7.28
C ARG A 130 1.67 15.40 7.78
N ILE A 131 1.72 14.31 6.97
CA ILE A 131 1.25 12.99 7.43
C ILE A 131 2.10 12.49 8.60
N THR A 132 3.42 12.70 8.55
CA THR A 132 4.33 12.35 9.64
C THR A 132 3.91 13.04 10.94
N ARG A 133 3.75 14.37 10.92
CA ARG A 133 3.30 15.14 12.09
C ARG A 133 1.92 14.71 12.58
N TYR A 134 1.01 14.40 11.66
CA TYR A 134 -0.34 13.96 11.99
C TYR A 134 -0.30 12.61 12.71
N LEU A 135 0.41 11.61 12.19
CA LEU A 135 0.55 10.30 12.83
C LEU A 135 1.16 10.41 14.24
N TYR A 136 2.21 11.20 14.42
CA TYR A 136 2.78 11.47 15.74
C TYR A 136 1.78 12.14 16.70
N SER A 137 0.96 13.06 16.22
CA SER A 137 -0.04 13.77 17.05
C SER A 137 -1.09 12.84 17.65
N LEU A 138 -1.41 11.73 16.97
CA LEU A 138 -2.40 10.75 17.39
C LEU A 138 -1.92 9.88 18.56
N LYS A 139 -0.61 9.79 18.80
CA LYS A 139 0.02 9.03 19.91
C LYS A 139 -0.38 7.55 19.98
N ARG A 140 -0.76 6.95 18.85
CA ARG A 140 -1.18 5.54 18.75
C ARG A 140 -0.31 4.71 17.81
N TYR A 141 0.69 5.32 17.21
CA TYR A 141 1.69 4.69 16.37
C TYR A 141 3.05 4.80 17.04
N SER A 142 3.85 3.74 17.03
CA SER A 142 5.24 3.77 17.46
C SER A 142 6.12 4.46 16.42
N ASP A 143 7.32 4.87 16.81
CA ASP A 143 8.30 5.43 15.88
C ASP A 143 8.64 4.44 14.76
N GLU A 144 8.77 3.14 15.11
CA GLU A 144 9.04 2.07 14.12
C GLU A 144 7.93 1.91 13.09
N GLU A 145 6.67 1.99 13.51
CA GLU A 145 5.52 1.90 12.58
C GLU A 145 5.50 3.10 11.63
N ILE A 146 5.78 4.30 12.13
CA ILE A 146 5.83 5.53 11.32
C ILE A 146 7.01 5.46 10.34
N GLU A 147 8.21 5.10 10.80
CA GLU A 147 9.39 4.91 9.93
C GLU A 147 9.15 3.82 8.87
N GLY A 148 8.50 2.73 9.28
CA GLY A 148 8.09 1.64 8.39
C GLY A 148 7.25 2.17 7.23
N PHE A 149 6.15 2.85 7.55
CA PHE A 149 5.24 3.47 6.59
C PHE A 149 5.93 4.49 5.69
N LEU A 150 6.78 5.36 6.25
CA LEU A 150 7.47 6.43 5.51
C LEU A 150 8.48 5.91 4.47
N GLY A 151 8.93 4.65 4.58
CA GLY A 151 9.79 4.08 3.56
C GLY A 151 10.65 2.89 3.98
N LYS A 152 10.85 2.65 5.28
CA LYS A 152 11.71 1.55 5.76
C LYS A 152 11.22 0.19 5.27
N ASN A 153 9.89 -0.05 5.26
CA ASN A 153 9.31 -1.29 4.76
C ASN A 153 9.56 -1.46 3.25
N SER A 154 9.37 -0.40 2.47
CA SER A 154 9.62 -0.43 1.02
C SER A 154 11.10 -0.66 0.69
N ILE A 155 12.02 -0.01 1.43
CA ILE A 155 13.46 -0.24 1.30
C ILE A 155 13.80 -1.69 1.62
N GLN A 156 13.22 -2.26 2.68
CA GLN A 156 13.44 -3.65 3.08
C GLN A 156 12.96 -4.64 2.00
N LEU A 157 11.79 -4.39 1.41
CA LEU A 157 11.29 -5.18 0.27
C LEU A 157 12.26 -5.12 -0.92
N LEU A 158 12.72 -3.92 -1.29
CA LEU A 158 13.68 -3.73 -2.39
C LEU A 158 14.99 -4.48 -2.12
N MET A 159 15.54 -4.35 -0.92
CA MET A 159 16.81 -5.02 -0.56
C MET A 159 16.71 -6.54 -0.56
N ASN A 160 15.55 -7.09 -0.18
CA ASN A 160 15.37 -8.54 -0.07
C ASN A 160 14.87 -9.19 -1.36
N GLY A 161 14.13 -8.46 -2.19
CA GLY A 161 13.42 -9.02 -3.34
C GLY A 161 14.01 -8.67 -4.70
N TRP A 162 14.52 -7.44 -4.87
CA TRP A 162 14.96 -7.00 -6.20
C TRP A 162 16.28 -7.63 -6.61
N GLY A 163 16.26 -8.32 -7.75
CA GLY A 163 17.44 -8.97 -8.31
C GLY A 163 17.90 -10.24 -7.57
N LYS A 164 16.97 -10.86 -6.81
CA LYS A 164 17.26 -12.08 -6.02
C LYS A 164 16.72 -13.34 -6.68
#